data_13232daaba0c61e491f70b7f3cda62cf
#
_entry.id   13232daaba0c61e491f70b7f3cda62cf
#
_cell.length_a   1.000
_cell.length_b   1.000
_cell.length_c   1.000
_cell.angle_alpha   90.00
_cell.angle_beta   90.00
_cell.angle_gamma   90.00
#
_symmetry.space_group_name_H-M   'P 1'
#
loop_
_entity.id
_entity.type
_entity.pdbx_description
1 polymer ?
#
loop_
_entity_poly.entity_id
_entity_poly.type
_entity_poly.pdbx_seq_one_letter_code
_entity_poly.pdbx_strand_id
1 'polypeptide(L)'
;MLELALNNGVHRQSGRQLGPRTGDPGSFSNLTEIEDAFEQQFEAMYRPAMAFKNADMYLFATQMPCPLICSFYGSCLERGDDFFNFGIEPYAGHVTGICGLPNIADSLAAIQKVIFTDKAADMAELSQALATNFEGRKELLQKLRDAPKFGNDLDEVDLIARRVLLRSSQFVCKHHTWNDRKCAIGCIGMTVNIPYGEILGAMPDGRLAGEPLSEGGISPYPGRNVSGITAVLNSVAKIDHDWLENGSILNVRIAAGACSTLDKLKKLAALVRVFCKKKGSLIQFNFVGTETLLDAQKHPERYKDLLVRVATYSSYFVELSTALQDNIISRTA
;
A
#
# COMPACT_ATOMS: atom_id res chain seq x y z
N MET A 1 8.55 6.81 -4.43
CA MET A 1 9.53 6.21 -5.34
C MET A 1 9.12 6.38 -6.81
N LEU A 2 7.93 5.95 -7.23
CA LEU A 2 7.50 6.10 -8.64
C LEU A 2 7.47 7.58 -9.09
N GLU A 3 6.99 8.49 -8.24
CA GLU A 3 7.08 9.93 -8.54
C GLU A 3 8.52 10.38 -8.81
N LEU A 4 9.48 9.94 -7.99
CA LEU A 4 10.89 10.27 -8.18
C LEU A 4 11.44 9.69 -9.48
N ALA A 5 11.08 8.44 -9.82
CA ALA A 5 11.47 7.83 -11.10
C ALA A 5 10.92 8.63 -12.29
N LEU A 6 9.66 9.03 -12.23
CA LEU A 6 8.98 9.83 -13.26
C LEU A 6 9.26 11.35 -13.17
N ASN A 7 10.25 11.76 -12.38
CA ASN A 7 10.67 13.17 -12.24
C ASN A 7 12.17 13.28 -11.96
N ASN A 8 12.96 12.37 -12.47
CA ASN A 8 14.43 12.37 -12.40
C ASN A 8 14.99 12.61 -10.98
N GLY A 9 14.37 11.97 -9.97
CA GLY A 9 14.74 12.05 -8.56
C GLY A 9 14.27 13.31 -7.82
N VAL A 10 13.52 14.19 -8.49
CA VAL A 10 12.99 15.43 -7.90
C VAL A 10 11.59 15.17 -7.32
N HIS A 11 11.39 15.57 -6.07
CA HIS A 11 10.07 15.56 -5.44
C HIS A 11 9.25 16.76 -5.94
N ARG A 12 8.10 16.50 -6.56
CA ARG A 12 7.32 17.52 -7.29
C ARG A 12 6.89 18.68 -6.41
N GLN A 13 6.36 18.40 -5.24
CA GLN A 13 5.78 19.41 -4.36
C GLN A 13 6.83 20.37 -3.77
N SER A 14 8.01 19.84 -3.37
CA SER A 14 9.07 20.65 -2.77
C SER A 14 10.14 21.15 -3.75
N GLY A 15 10.17 20.64 -4.98
CA GLY A 15 11.22 20.91 -5.97
C GLY A 15 12.61 20.39 -5.59
N ARG A 16 12.74 19.62 -4.49
CA ARG A 16 14.03 19.14 -3.99
C ARG A 16 14.46 17.87 -4.68
N GLN A 17 15.74 17.76 -5.02
CA GLN A 17 16.36 16.50 -5.43
C GLN A 17 16.44 15.59 -4.19
N LEU A 18 15.61 14.56 -4.12
CA LEU A 18 15.60 13.60 -3.01
C LEU A 18 16.26 12.27 -3.37
N GLY A 19 16.14 11.84 -4.63
CA GLY A 19 16.73 10.61 -5.11
C GLY A 19 17.77 10.86 -6.22
N PRO A 20 18.43 9.83 -6.74
CA PRO A 20 19.40 9.95 -7.83
C PRO A 20 18.72 10.45 -9.13
N ARG A 21 19.54 10.97 -10.03
CA ARG A 21 19.08 11.22 -11.40
C ARG A 21 19.01 9.91 -12.15
N THR A 22 17.82 9.52 -12.60
CA THR A 22 17.57 8.26 -13.31
C THR A 22 17.27 8.45 -14.80
N GLY A 23 17.49 9.65 -15.32
CA GLY A 23 17.26 10.01 -16.72
C GLY A 23 16.04 10.92 -16.91
N ASP A 24 15.91 11.42 -18.15
CA ASP A 24 14.73 12.21 -18.53
C ASP A 24 13.50 11.30 -18.61
N PRO A 25 12.46 11.53 -17.80
CA PRO A 25 11.24 10.74 -17.86
C PRO A 25 10.55 10.73 -19.23
N GLY A 26 10.72 11.80 -20.02
CA GLY A 26 10.19 11.89 -21.39
C GLY A 26 10.86 10.94 -22.37
N SER A 27 12.03 10.40 -22.07
CA SER A 27 12.80 9.52 -22.94
C SER A 27 12.56 8.03 -22.72
N PHE A 28 11.81 7.62 -21.69
CA PHE A 28 11.50 6.20 -21.47
C PHE A 28 10.73 5.60 -22.64
N SER A 29 11.24 4.49 -23.15
CA SER A 29 10.72 3.80 -24.34
C SER A 29 9.92 2.53 -24.02
N ASN A 30 10.05 2.03 -22.81
CA ASN A 30 9.36 0.82 -22.35
C ASN A 30 9.23 0.79 -20.82
N LEU A 31 8.40 -0.14 -20.35
CA LEU A 31 8.09 -0.27 -18.92
C LEU A 31 9.30 -0.67 -18.06
N THR A 32 10.21 -1.46 -18.64
CA THR A 32 11.42 -1.95 -17.92
C THR A 32 12.31 -0.77 -17.49
N GLU A 33 12.50 0.21 -18.35
CA GLU A 33 13.27 1.42 -18.02
C GLU A 33 12.68 2.20 -16.84
N ILE A 34 11.35 2.26 -16.76
CA ILE A 34 10.64 2.91 -15.65
C ILE A 34 10.78 2.09 -14.36
N GLU A 35 10.67 0.76 -14.46
CA GLU A 35 10.85 -0.14 -13.32
C GLU A 35 12.30 -0.08 -12.80
N ASP A 36 13.29 -0.02 -13.67
CA ASP A 36 14.70 0.11 -13.29
C ASP A 36 14.97 1.48 -12.63
N ALA A 37 14.39 2.56 -13.16
CA ALA A 37 14.45 3.88 -12.52
C ALA A 37 13.78 3.86 -11.13
N PHE A 38 12.62 3.20 -11.00
CA PHE A 38 11.94 3.02 -9.73
C PHE A 38 12.83 2.27 -8.71
N GLU A 39 13.49 1.21 -9.11
CA GLU A 39 14.39 0.46 -8.22
C GLU A 39 15.57 1.30 -7.76
N GLN A 40 16.19 2.05 -8.65
CA GLN A 40 17.29 2.94 -8.28
C GLN A 40 16.84 3.99 -7.24
N GLN A 41 15.62 4.55 -7.39
CA GLN A 41 15.05 5.45 -6.40
C GLN A 41 14.78 4.71 -5.08
N PHE A 42 14.23 3.51 -5.14
CA PHE A 42 13.94 2.70 -3.96
C PHE A 42 15.21 2.37 -3.19
N GLU A 43 16.26 1.90 -3.87
CA GLU A 43 17.56 1.61 -3.25
C GLU A 43 18.19 2.82 -2.60
N ALA A 44 18.20 3.96 -3.31
CA ALA A 44 18.80 5.19 -2.82
C ALA A 44 18.12 5.73 -1.56
N MET A 45 16.80 5.57 -1.46
CA MET A 45 16.06 6.01 -0.28
C MET A 45 16.09 4.98 0.85
N TYR A 46 16.14 3.69 0.52
CA TYR A 46 16.17 2.62 1.52
C TYR A 46 17.46 2.61 2.34
N ARG A 47 18.61 2.79 1.69
CA ARG A 47 19.93 2.71 2.37
C ARG A 47 20.06 3.69 3.55
N PRO A 48 19.81 5.01 3.41
CA PRO A 48 19.88 5.94 4.54
C PRO A 48 18.78 5.67 5.59
N ALA A 49 17.58 5.26 5.16
CA ALA A 49 16.52 4.88 6.09
C ALA A 49 16.92 3.69 6.96
N MET A 50 17.58 2.68 6.38
CA MET A 50 18.10 1.52 7.12
C MET A 50 19.25 1.90 8.06
N ALA A 51 20.16 2.79 7.65
CA ALA A 51 21.22 3.28 8.53
C ALA A 51 20.65 3.99 9.76
N PHE A 52 19.65 4.87 9.55
CA PHE A 52 18.93 5.52 10.65
C PHE A 52 18.22 4.50 11.54
N LYS A 53 17.51 3.52 10.95
CA LYS A 53 16.79 2.50 11.72
C LYS A 53 17.73 1.61 12.51
N ASN A 54 18.89 1.27 11.99
CA ASN A 54 19.90 0.52 12.72
C ASN A 54 20.43 1.29 13.94
N ALA A 55 20.68 2.60 13.81
CA ALA A 55 21.07 3.44 14.94
C ALA A 55 19.95 3.53 16.00
N ASP A 56 18.71 3.71 15.55
CA ASP A 56 17.52 3.74 16.40
C ASP A 56 17.37 2.42 17.19
N MET A 57 17.41 1.28 16.52
CA MET A 57 17.31 -0.05 17.14
C MET A 57 18.46 -0.32 18.13
N TYR A 58 19.67 0.07 17.79
CA TYR A 58 20.82 -0.05 18.67
C TYR A 58 20.64 0.76 19.97
N LEU A 59 20.15 2.00 19.86
CA LEU A 59 19.87 2.84 21.04
C LEU A 59 18.77 2.22 21.91
N PHE A 60 17.67 1.73 21.32
CA PHE A 60 16.64 1.02 22.10
C PHE A 60 17.23 -0.20 22.82
N ALA A 61 17.97 -1.05 22.12
CA ALA A 61 18.55 -2.26 22.69
C ALA A 61 19.56 -2.00 23.83
N THR A 62 20.30 -0.89 23.77
CA THR A 62 21.42 -0.65 24.70
C THR A 62 21.16 0.44 25.75
N GLN A 63 20.31 1.42 25.46
CA GLN A 63 20.09 2.58 26.31
C GLN A 63 18.66 2.68 26.87
N MET A 64 17.70 1.96 26.26
CA MET A 64 16.29 2.02 26.63
C MET A 64 15.67 0.62 26.81
N PRO A 65 16.20 -0.21 27.72
CA PRO A 65 15.69 -1.56 27.93
C PRO A 65 14.22 -1.54 28.36
N CYS A 66 13.46 -2.52 27.88
CA CYS A 66 12.02 -2.64 28.13
C CYS A 66 11.67 -3.87 28.99
N PRO A 67 12.07 -3.90 30.29
CA PRO A 67 11.92 -5.09 31.14
C PRO A 67 10.46 -5.54 31.29
N LEU A 68 9.52 -4.60 31.30
CA LEU A 68 8.10 -4.94 31.38
C LEU A 68 7.65 -5.70 30.11
N ILE A 69 8.05 -5.26 28.92
CA ILE A 69 7.75 -5.99 27.68
C ILE A 69 8.43 -7.35 27.69
N CYS A 70 9.70 -7.40 28.10
CA CYS A 70 10.48 -8.64 28.16
C CYS A 70 9.81 -9.69 29.06
N SER A 71 9.14 -9.28 30.15
CA SER A 71 8.44 -10.19 31.04
C SER A 71 7.26 -10.95 30.44
N PHE A 72 6.74 -10.49 29.29
CA PHE A 72 5.66 -11.16 28.56
C PHE A 72 6.17 -12.18 27.52
N TYR A 73 7.50 -12.25 27.29
CA TYR A 73 8.09 -13.14 26.32
C TYR A 73 9.00 -14.17 26.99
N GLY A 74 8.59 -15.44 26.92
CA GLY A 74 9.36 -16.55 27.51
C GLY A 74 10.81 -16.57 27.04
N SER A 75 11.06 -16.34 25.76
CA SER A 75 12.41 -16.29 25.20
C SER A 75 13.28 -15.16 25.76
N CYS A 76 12.71 -14.00 26.10
CA CYS A 76 13.44 -12.93 26.77
C CYS A 76 13.89 -13.36 28.18
N LEU A 77 13.01 -14.06 28.91
CA LEU A 77 13.30 -14.56 30.24
C LEU A 77 14.35 -15.68 30.23
N GLU A 78 14.24 -16.60 29.28
CA GLU A 78 15.17 -17.72 29.11
C GLU A 78 16.57 -17.26 28.71
N ARG A 79 16.67 -16.25 27.87
CA ARG A 79 17.93 -15.71 27.36
C ARG A 79 18.54 -14.65 28.26
N GLY A 80 17.72 -14.02 29.14
CA GLY A 80 18.15 -12.88 29.95
C GLY A 80 18.50 -11.65 29.12
N ASP A 81 17.81 -11.46 27.98
CA ASP A 81 18.12 -10.40 27.01
C ASP A 81 16.88 -9.56 26.67
N ASP A 82 17.14 -8.32 26.25
CA ASP A 82 16.07 -7.37 25.93
C ASP A 82 15.33 -7.72 24.62
N PHE A 83 14.05 -7.36 24.57
CA PHE A 83 13.18 -7.55 23.43
C PHE A 83 13.79 -6.99 22.12
N PHE A 84 14.41 -5.83 22.16
CA PHE A 84 15.02 -5.18 21.00
C PHE A 84 16.43 -5.67 20.66
N ASN A 85 17.03 -6.51 21.51
CA ASN A 85 18.33 -7.13 21.26
C ASN A 85 18.16 -8.56 20.72
N PHE A 86 18.45 -9.56 21.53
CA PHE A 86 18.35 -10.98 21.14
C PHE A 86 17.29 -11.73 21.96
N GLY A 87 16.52 -11.02 22.79
CA GLY A 87 15.56 -11.61 23.72
C GLY A 87 14.42 -12.36 23.05
N ILE A 88 14.00 -11.96 21.87
CA ILE A 88 13.02 -12.71 21.10
C ILE A 88 13.68 -13.45 19.94
N GLU A 89 13.07 -14.57 19.55
CA GLU A 89 13.38 -15.26 18.29
C GLU A 89 12.71 -14.48 17.14
N PRO A 90 13.39 -13.64 16.39
CA PRO A 90 12.77 -12.92 15.30
C PRO A 90 12.85 -13.72 14.03
N TYR A 91 11.79 -13.66 13.27
CA TYR A 91 11.79 -14.07 11.88
C TYR A 91 12.54 -13.05 11.03
N ALA A 92 12.38 -11.75 11.33
CA ALA A 92 13.08 -10.65 10.68
C ALA A 92 13.65 -9.66 11.70
N GLY A 93 14.76 -9.02 11.35
CA GLY A 93 15.36 -7.98 12.17
C GLY A 93 14.63 -6.65 12.09
N HIS A 94 14.28 -6.23 10.89
CA HIS A 94 13.47 -5.05 10.61
C HIS A 94 12.52 -5.31 9.46
N VAL A 95 11.29 -4.90 9.61
CA VAL A 95 10.30 -4.98 8.55
C VAL A 95 9.97 -3.60 8.01
N THR A 96 10.17 -3.42 6.72
CA THR A 96 9.82 -2.19 6.00
C THR A 96 8.38 -2.27 5.52
N GLY A 97 7.53 -1.39 6.02
CA GLY A 97 6.15 -1.24 5.55
C GLY A 97 6.08 -0.57 4.19
N ILE A 98 5.38 -1.19 3.23
CA ILE A 98 5.10 -0.61 1.92
C ILE A 98 3.65 -0.11 1.91
N CYS A 99 3.44 1.10 1.39
CA CYS A 99 2.14 1.69 1.13
C CYS A 99 2.01 2.07 -0.35
N GLY A 100 0.83 1.87 -0.93
CA GLY A 100 0.54 2.28 -2.30
C GLY A 100 1.01 1.31 -3.40
N LEU A 101 1.25 0.03 -3.09
CA LEU A 101 1.56 -0.98 -4.12
C LEU A 101 0.50 -1.03 -5.24
N PRO A 102 -0.81 -1.02 -4.97
CA PRO A 102 -1.83 -0.94 -6.02
C PRO A 102 -1.72 0.33 -6.89
N ASN A 103 -1.39 1.48 -6.31
CA ASN A 103 -1.18 2.71 -7.10
C ASN A 103 0.00 2.57 -8.07
N ILE A 104 1.08 1.89 -7.66
CA ILE A 104 2.23 1.64 -8.54
C ILE A 104 1.82 0.70 -9.66
N ALA A 105 1.14 -0.40 -9.37
CA ALA A 105 0.68 -1.36 -10.37
C ALA A 105 -0.27 -0.72 -11.38
N ASP A 106 -1.27 0.03 -10.90
CA ASP A 106 -2.22 0.77 -11.72
C ASP A 106 -1.52 1.83 -12.60
N SER A 107 -0.50 2.52 -12.05
CA SER A 107 0.27 3.51 -12.78
C SER A 107 1.08 2.89 -13.92
N LEU A 108 1.78 1.80 -13.63
CA LEU A 108 2.60 1.11 -14.61
C LEU A 108 1.72 0.45 -15.71
N ALA A 109 0.58 -0.13 -15.33
CA ALA A 109 -0.39 -0.67 -16.27
C ALA A 109 -1.00 0.42 -17.15
N ALA A 110 -1.33 1.59 -16.58
CA ALA A 110 -1.83 2.73 -17.33
C ALA A 110 -0.79 3.27 -18.31
N ILE A 111 0.48 3.40 -17.92
CA ILE A 111 1.56 3.78 -18.84
C ILE A 111 1.69 2.75 -19.97
N GLN A 112 1.73 1.45 -19.61
CA GLN A 112 1.82 0.39 -20.62
C GLN A 112 0.69 0.47 -21.64
N LYS A 113 -0.54 0.64 -21.17
CA LYS A 113 -1.74 0.68 -22.02
C LYS A 113 -1.80 1.97 -22.84
N VAL A 114 -1.79 3.13 -22.18
CA VAL A 114 -2.11 4.43 -22.81
C VAL A 114 -0.93 4.97 -23.63
N ILE A 115 0.31 4.81 -23.12
CA ILE A 115 1.49 5.38 -23.76
C ILE A 115 2.14 4.40 -24.74
N PHE A 116 2.48 3.19 -24.27
CA PHE A 116 3.27 2.27 -25.10
C PHE A 116 2.43 1.44 -26.07
N THR A 117 1.22 1.03 -25.68
CA THR A 117 0.36 0.19 -26.54
C THR A 117 -0.54 1.02 -27.43
N ASP A 118 -1.39 1.87 -26.86
CA ASP A 118 -2.38 2.66 -27.62
C ASP A 118 -1.77 3.90 -28.26
N LYS A 119 -0.58 4.35 -27.80
CA LYS A 119 0.11 5.56 -28.23
C LYS A 119 -0.81 6.79 -28.24
N ALA A 120 -1.66 6.88 -27.22
CA ALA A 120 -2.63 7.96 -27.07
C ALA A 120 -2.02 9.27 -26.55
N ALA A 121 -0.80 9.20 -26.04
CA ALA A 121 0.11 10.27 -25.68
C ALA A 121 1.53 9.70 -25.62
N ASP A 122 2.55 10.54 -25.52
CA ASP A 122 3.93 10.10 -25.27
C ASP A 122 4.35 10.34 -23.80
N MET A 123 5.57 9.89 -23.45
CA MET A 123 6.10 10.03 -22.09
C MET A 123 6.37 11.49 -21.72
N ALA A 124 6.69 12.36 -22.66
CA ALA A 124 6.92 13.78 -22.40
C ALA A 124 5.58 14.48 -22.08
N GLU A 125 4.53 14.18 -22.84
CA GLU A 125 3.17 14.66 -22.56
C GLU A 125 2.66 14.17 -21.20
N LEU A 126 2.88 12.89 -20.87
CA LEU A 126 2.54 12.35 -19.55
C LEU A 126 3.31 13.08 -18.43
N SER A 127 4.62 13.28 -18.60
CA SER A 127 5.44 13.99 -17.59
C SER A 127 4.94 15.42 -17.35
N GLN A 128 4.57 16.13 -18.42
CA GLN A 128 3.98 17.45 -18.34
C GLN A 128 2.61 17.43 -17.65
N ALA A 129 1.75 16.48 -18.00
CA ALA A 129 0.43 16.35 -17.38
C ALA A 129 0.53 16.06 -15.87
N LEU A 130 1.46 15.22 -15.46
CA LEU A 130 1.73 14.95 -14.04
C LEU A 130 2.27 16.20 -13.31
N ALA A 131 3.11 16.99 -13.97
CA ALA A 131 3.67 18.21 -13.38
C ALA A 131 2.60 19.29 -13.14
N THR A 132 1.58 19.36 -14.00
CA THR A 132 0.46 20.32 -13.92
C THR A 132 -0.79 19.75 -13.23
N ASN A 133 -0.69 18.58 -12.57
CA ASN A 133 -1.83 17.90 -11.95
C ASN A 133 -2.98 17.69 -12.95
N PHE A 134 -2.65 17.37 -14.20
CA PHE A 134 -3.57 17.18 -15.33
C PHE A 134 -4.38 18.42 -15.74
N GLU A 135 -3.95 19.64 -15.36
CA GLU A 135 -4.61 20.86 -15.80
C GLU A 135 -4.61 20.93 -17.33
N GLY A 136 -5.80 21.15 -17.90
CA GLY A 136 -5.99 21.15 -19.37
C GLY A 136 -5.86 19.80 -20.07
N ARG A 137 -5.64 18.68 -19.35
CA ARG A 137 -5.39 17.33 -19.89
C ARG A 137 -6.46 16.30 -19.47
N LYS A 138 -7.73 16.71 -19.43
CA LYS A 138 -8.85 15.86 -18.96
C LYS A 138 -9.00 14.56 -19.74
N GLU A 139 -8.79 14.57 -21.06
CA GLU A 139 -8.89 13.37 -21.89
C GLU A 139 -7.80 12.35 -21.57
N LEU A 140 -6.56 12.79 -21.37
CA LEU A 140 -5.46 11.92 -20.95
C LEU A 140 -5.73 11.35 -19.55
N LEU A 141 -6.17 12.19 -18.61
CA LEU A 141 -6.55 11.74 -17.26
C LEU A 141 -7.62 10.65 -17.31
N GLN A 142 -8.65 10.83 -18.17
CA GLN A 142 -9.71 9.84 -18.30
C GLN A 142 -9.19 8.52 -18.88
N LYS A 143 -8.38 8.56 -19.94
CA LYS A 143 -7.74 7.35 -20.51
C LYS A 143 -6.90 6.60 -19.48
N LEU A 144 -6.14 7.32 -18.65
CA LEU A 144 -5.33 6.73 -17.57
C LEU A 144 -6.22 6.11 -16.49
N ARG A 145 -7.35 6.72 -16.15
CA ARG A 145 -8.34 6.18 -15.21
C ARG A 145 -9.03 4.93 -15.75
N ASP A 146 -9.32 4.89 -17.05
CA ASP A 146 -9.99 3.77 -17.71
C ASP A 146 -9.05 2.60 -18.03
N ALA A 147 -7.74 2.80 -17.94
CA ALA A 147 -6.76 1.73 -18.09
C ALA A 147 -6.99 0.62 -17.05
N PRO A 148 -6.54 -0.61 -17.29
CA PRO A 148 -6.69 -1.74 -16.37
C PRO A 148 -6.22 -1.41 -14.95
N LYS A 149 -6.97 -1.90 -13.94
CA LYS A 149 -6.73 -1.60 -12.53
C LYS A 149 -6.64 -2.87 -11.69
N PHE A 150 -5.78 -2.84 -10.70
CA PHE A 150 -5.62 -3.89 -9.68
C PHE A 150 -6.93 -4.14 -8.91
N GLY A 151 -7.18 -5.39 -8.61
CA GLY A 151 -8.40 -5.80 -7.91
C GLY A 151 -9.56 -6.24 -8.82
N ASN A 152 -9.31 -6.37 -10.14
CA ASN A 152 -10.30 -6.80 -11.12
C ASN A 152 -9.97 -8.16 -11.75
N ASP A 153 -9.04 -8.93 -11.19
CA ASP A 153 -8.56 -10.23 -11.66
C ASP A 153 -7.94 -10.17 -13.07
N LEU A 154 -7.18 -9.11 -13.34
CA LEU A 154 -6.51 -8.85 -14.60
C LEU A 154 -5.01 -9.11 -14.49
N ASP A 155 -4.50 -10.15 -15.16
CA ASP A 155 -3.08 -10.54 -15.09
C ASP A 155 -2.14 -9.42 -15.52
N GLU A 156 -2.55 -8.60 -16.48
CA GLU A 156 -1.76 -7.46 -16.97
C GLU A 156 -1.44 -6.40 -15.90
N VAL A 157 -2.21 -6.32 -14.81
CA VAL A 157 -1.98 -5.43 -13.67
C VAL A 157 -1.48 -6.20 -12.45
N ASP A 158 -2.11 -7.33 -12.17
CA ASP A 158 -1.83 -8.13 -10.97
C ASP A 158 -0.39 -8.66 -10.97
N LEU A 159 0.13 -9.06 -12.15
CA LEU A 159 1.50 -9.52 -12.30
C LEU A 159 2.53 -8.37 -12.25
N ILE A 160 2.15 -7.14 -12.58
CA ILE A 160 2.98 -5.95 -12.32
C ILE A 160 3.12 -5.76 -10.80
N ALA A 161 2.02 -5.77 -10.05
CA ALA A 161 2.06 -5.66 -8.59
C ALA A 161 2.97 -6.74 -7.97
N ARG A 162 2.81 -8.00 -8.40
CA ARG A 162 3.65 -9.12 -7.96
C ARG A 162 5.14 -8.87 -8.27
N ARG A 163 5.47 -8.44 -9.48
CA ARG A 163 6.86 -8.21 -9.91
C ARG A 163 7.51 -7.08 -9.13
N VAL A 164 6.84 -5.94 -8.97
CA VAL A 164 7.35 -4.80 -8.20
C VAL A 164 7.61 -5.21 -6.75
N LEU A 165 6.68 -5.93 -6.13
CA LEU A 165 6.84 -6.41 -4.77
C LEU A 165 8.03 -7.37 -4.65
N LEU A 166 8.14 -8.36 -5.55
CA LEU A 166 9.20 -9.36 -5.54
C LEU A 166 10.58 -8.69 -5.64
N ARG A 167 10.76 -7.78 -6.60
CA ARG A 167 12.03 -7.05 -6.79
C ARG A 167 12.39 -6.23 -5.53
N SER A 168 11.43 -5.50 -4.97
CA SER A 168 11.61 -4.74 -3.73
C SER A 168 11.98 -5.64 -2.55
N SER A 169 11.29 -6.78 -2.40
CA SER A 169 11.56 -7.75 -1.33
C SER A 169 12.95 -8.37 -1.46
N GLN A 170 13.34 -8.79 -2.67
CA GLN A 170 14.66 -9.35 -2.93
C GLN A 170 15.78 -8.35 -2.63
N PHE A 171 15.56 -7.06 -2.86
CA PHE A 171 16.52 -6.02 -2.49
C PHE A 171 16.60 -5.87 -0.97
N VAL A 172 15.47 -5.71 -0.28
CA VAL A 172 15.42 -5.51 1.18
C VAL A 172 16.03 -6.71 1.92
N CYS A 173 15.72 -7.92 1.49
CA CYS A 173 16.24 -9.16 2.10
C CYS A 173 17.76 -9.35 1.99
N LYS A 174 18.48 -8.53 1.20
CA LYS A 174 19.95 -8.51 1.18
C LYS A 174 20.55 -7.69 2.33
N HIS A 175 19.72 -6.92 3.03
CA HIS A 175 20.16 -6.06 4.13
C HIS A 175 19.94 -6.74 5.47
N HIS A 176 20.78 -6.40 6.43
CA HIS A 176 20.71 -6.89 7.81
C HIS A 176 20.70 -5.72 8.79
N THR A 177 20.12 -5.97 9.94
CA THR A 177 20.17 -5.05 11.08
C THR A 177 21.55 -5.06 11.70
N TRP A 178 21.80 -4.11 12.62
CA TRP A 178 23.08 -3.98 13.36
C TRP A 178 23.48 -5.28 14.09
N ASN A 179 22.52 -6.11 14.50
CA ASN A 179 22.71 -7.39 15.16
C ASN A 179 22.56 -8.60 14.22
N ASP A 180 22.86 -8.38 12.94
CA ASP A 180 22.95 -9.38 11.86
C ASP A 180 21.63 -10.15 11.59
N ARG A 181 20.47 -9.49 11.76
CA ARG A 181 19.17 -10.06 11.43
C ARG A 181 18.71 -9.57 10.08
N LYS A 182 18.20 -10.49 9.27
CA LYS A 182 17.71 -10.21 7.91
C LYS A 182 16.54 -9.22 7.94
N CYS A 183 16.55 -8.24 7.04
CA CYS A 183 15.44 -7.34 6.84
C CYS A 183 14.35 -7.97 5.96
N ALA A 184 13.11 -7.56 6.15
CA ALA A 184 11.95 -8.04 5.42
C ALA A 184 11.00 -6.90 5.01
N ILE A 185 9.99 -7.24 4.23
CA ILE A 185 8.95 -6.34 3.76
C ILE A 185 7.59 -6.77 4.32
N GLY A 186 6.70 -5.79 4.54
CA GLY A 186 5.28 -6.00 4.80
C GLY A 186 4.42 -4.98 4.05
N CYS A 187 3.24 -5.37 3.62
CA CYS A 187 2.26 -4.48 3.01
C CYS A 187 1.20 -4.07 4.05
N ILE A 188 1.63 -3.28 5.04
CA ILE A 188 0.80 -2.84 6.16
C ILE A 188 0.87 -1.30 6.19
N GLY A 189 -0.08 -0.66 5.52
CA GLY A 189 -0.12 0.79 5.41
C GLY A 189 -0.81 1.50 6.56
N MET A 190 -1.55 0.80 7.42
CA MET A 190 -2.41 1.40 8.45
C MET A 190 -3.21 2.59 7.91
N THR A 191 -2.93 3.81 8.38
CA THR A 191 -3.57 5.07 7.91
C THR A 191 -2.59 6.01 7.23
N VAL A 192 -1.34 5.59 6.99
CA VAL A 192 -0.30 6.44 6.37
C VAL A 192 -0.56 6.75 4.90
N ASN A 193 -1.51 6.04 4.28
CA ASN A 193 -1.97 6.35 2.92
C ASN A 193 -2.48 7.79 2.77
N ILE A 194 -3.06 8.39 3.82
CA ILE A 194 -3.53 9.77 3.82
C ILE A 194 -2.34 10.74 3.82
N PRO A 195 -1.50 10.82 4.88
CA PRO A 195 -0.40 11.78 4.90
C PRO A 195 0.66 11.55 3.80
N TYR A 196 0.85 10.30 3.34
CA TYR A 196 1.72 10.05 2.20
C TYR A 196 1.10 10.53 0.88
N GLY A 197 -0.24 10.45 0.74
CA GLY A 197 -0.93 11.01 -0.42
C GLY A 197 -0.81 12.53 -0.48
N GLU A 198 -0.92 13.21 0.65
CA GLU A 198 -0.84 14.68 0.77
C GLU A 198 0.48 15.26 0.25
N ILE A 199 1.60 14.56 0.43
CA ILE A 199 2.92 15.01 -0.01
C ILE A 199 3.29 14.57 -1.42
N LEU A 200 2.48 13.75 -2.08
CA LEU A 200 2.75 13.24 -3.43
C LEU A 200 1.98 14.02 -4.50
N GLY A 201 2.67 14.29 -5.61
CA GLY A 201 2.07 14.82 -6.83
C GLY A 201 1.09 13.86 -7.49
N ALA A 202 0.56 14.26 -8.65
CA ALA A 202 -0.29 13.42 -9.47
C ALA A 202 0.43 12.15 -9.94
N MET A 203 -0.31 11.06 -10.15
CA MET A 203 0.23 9.77 -10.56
C MET A 203 -0.44 9.27 -11.86
N PRO A 204 0.26 8.42 -12.65
CA PRO A 204 -0.26 7.89 -13.91
C PRO A 204 -1.50 7.00 -13.77
N ASP A 205 -1.80 6.50 -12.58
CA ASP A 205 -3.04 5.76 -12.29
C ASP A 205 -4.29 6.64 -12.33
N GLY A 206 -4.13 7.97 -12.49
CA GLY A 206 -5.19 8.96 -12.50
C GLY A 206 -5.51 9.55 -11.12
N ARG A 207 -4.69 9.28 -10.09
CA ARG A 207 -4.73 9.94 -8.79
C ARG A 207 -4.21 11.38 -8.93
N LEU A 208 -4.94 12.34 -8.40
CA LEU A 208 -4.50 13.73 -8.37
C LEU A 208 -3.53 14.02 -7.22
N ALA A 209 -2.80 15.11 -7.32
CA ALA A 209 -1.90 15.56 -6.24
C ALA A 209 -2.68 15.77 -4.93
N GLY A 210 -2.13 15.30 -3.81
CA GLY A 210 -2.75 15.43 -2.50
C GLY A 210 -3.84 14.41 -2.16
N GLU A 211 -4.38 13.67 -3.13
CA GLU A 211 -5.34 12.61 -2.83
C GLU A 211 -4.67 11.46 -2.05
N PRO A 212 -5.38 10.74 -1.15
CA PRO A 212 -4.84 9.58 -0.46
C PRO A 212 -4.32 8.50 -1.43
N LEU A 213 -3.38 7.68 -0.97
CA LEU A 213 -2.98 6.45 -1.65
C LEU A 213 -4.01 5.33 -1.38
N SER A 214 -3.84 4.18 -2.04
CA SER A 214 -4.57 2.95 -1.70
C SER A 214 -4.31 2.56 -0.25
N GLU A 215 -5.35 2.10 0.42
CA GLU A 215 -5.31 1.82 1.85
C GLU A 215 -4.78 0.42 2.19
N GLY A 216 -4.55 0.19 3.50
CA GLY A 216 -4.24 -1.14 4.05
C GLY A 216 -2.88 -1.68 3.65
N GLY A 217 -2.37 -1.31 2.52
CA GLY A 217 -1.12 -1.80 1.93
C GLY A 217 -1.32 -2.55 0.61
N ILE A 218 -2.36 -3.38 0.51
CA ILE A 218 -2.61 -4.22 -0.68
C ILE A 218 -4.06 -4.12 -1.19
N SER A 219 -4.91 -3.32 -0.55
CA SER A 219 -6.27 -3.08 -1.01
C SER A 219 -6.29 -2.28 -2.30
N PRO A 220 -7.14 -2.62 -3.28
CA PRO A 220 -7.32 -1.81 -4.48
C PRO A 220 -7.62 -0.34 -4.13
N TYR A 221 -7.26 0.57 -5.03
CA TYR A 221 -7.62 1.98 -4.85
C TYR A 221 -9.16 2.13 -4.84
N PRO A 222 -9.74 2.94 -3.95
CA PRO A 222 -11.18 3.11 -3.83
C PRO A 222 -11.87 3.41 -5.16
N GLY A 223 -12.98 2.74 -5.44
CA GLY A 223 -13.79 2.93 -6.65
C GLY A 223 -13.23 2.30 -7.94
N ARG A 224 -12.06 1.61 -7.90
CA ARG A 224 -11.46 1.02 -9.11
C ARG A 224 -11.67 -0.49 -9.25
N ASN A 225 -12.09 -1.16 -8.19
CA ASN A 225 -12.39 -2.60 -8.17
C ASN A 225 -13.87 -2.85 -8.54
N VAL A 226 -14.17 -2.82 -9.81
CA VAL A 226 -15.55 -2.91 -10.34
C VAL A 226 -16.04 -4.33 -10.60
N SER A 227 -15.14 -5.32 -10.57
CA SER A 227 -15.44 -6.74 -10.88
C SER A 227 -15.89 -7.57 -9.68
N GLY A 228 -16.13 -6.93 -8.54
CA GLY A 228 -16.64 -7.54 -7.31
C GLY A 228 -15.58 -8.25 -6.46
N ILE A 229 -16.01 -8.69 -5.26
CA ILE A 229 -15.12 -9.21 -4.22
C ILE A 229 -14.28 -10.42 -4.67
N THR A 230 -14.84 -11.32 -5.48
CA THR A 230 -14.09 -12.50 -5.95
C THR A 230 -12.88 -12.09 -6.80
N ALA A 231 -13.04 -11.09 -7.66
CA ALA A 231 -11.95 -10.56 -8.46
C ALA A 231 -10.87 -9.90 -7.58
N VAL A 232 -11.27 -9.13 -6.57
CA VAL A 232 -10.34 -8.55 -5.58
C VAL A 232 -9.51 -9.64 -4.90
N LEU A 233 -10.15 -10.69 -4.40
CA LEU A 233 -9.46 -11.79 -3.74
C LEU A 233 -8.53 -12.55 -4.68
N ASN A 234 -8.92 -12.72 -5.93
CA ASN A 234 -8.07 -13.36 -6.95
C ASN A 234 -6.84 -12.49 -7.26
N SER A 235 -7.01 -11.18 -7.51
CA SER A 235 -5.89 -10.25 -7.74
C SER A 235 -4.89 -10.29 -6.58
N VAL A 236 -5.39 -10.16 -5.35
CA VAL A 236 -4.53 -10.14 -4.15
C VAL A 236 -3.84 -11.50 -3.95
N ALA A 237 -4.52 -12.62 -4.24
CA ALA A 237 -3.94 -13.95 -4.11
C ALA A 237 -2.86 -14.27 -5.17
N LYS A 238 -2.73 -13.47 -6.25
CA LYS A 238 -1.64 -13.59 -7.22
C LYS A 238 -0.33 -12.98 -6.72
N ILE A 239 -0.39 -12.15 -5.67
CA ILE A 239 0.79 -11.61 -5.01
C ILE A 239 1.46 -12.72 -4.21
N ASP A 240 2.78 -12.74 -4.25
CA ASP A 240 3.56 -13.74 -3.53
C ASP A 240 3.71 -13.33 -2.05
N HIS A 241 2.74 -13.76 -1.23
CA HIS A 241 2.70 -13.44 0.21
C HIS A 241 3.83 -14.07 1.02
N ASP A 242 4.52 -15.08 0.50
CA ASP A 242 5.66 -15.72 1.17
C ASP A 242 6.85 -14.73 1.35
N TRP A 243 6.87 -13.61 0.58
CA TRP A 243 7.86 -12.53 0.73
C TRP A 243 7.45 -11.44 1.74
N LEU A 244 6.24 -11.53 2.30
CA LEU A 244 5.68 -10.52 3.21
C LEU A 244 5.70 -11.05 4.66
N GLU A 245 6.88 -11.06 5.29
CA GLU A 245 7.03 -11.62 6.64
C GLU A 245 6.18 -10.93 7.71
N ASN A 246 5.87 -9.63 7.52
CA ASN A 246 4.92 -8.91 8.38
C ASN A 246 3.47 -8.96 7.85
N GLY A 247 3.24 -9.75 6.81
CA GLY A 247 1.93 -9.92 6.20
C GLY A 247 1.50 -8.77 5.27
N SER A 248 0.26 -8.84 4.84
CA SER A 248 -0.39 -7.83 4.01
C SER A 248 -1.81 -7.60 4.50
N ILE A 249 -2.30 -6.37 4.43
CA ILE A 249 -3.67 -6.03 4.84
C ILE A 249 -4.53 -5.79 3.62
N LEU A 250 -5.53 -6.66 3.45
CA LEU A 250 -6.64 -6.45 2.52
C LEU A 250 -7.89 -6.05 3.30
N ASN A 251 -8.30 -4.80 3.15
CA ASN A 251 -9.60 -4.34 3.64
C ASN A 251 -10.66 -4.60 2.57
N VAL A 252 -11.72 -5.27 2.97
CA VAL A 252 -12.85 -5.57 2.10
C VAL A 252 -14.12 -5.08 2.75
N ARG A 253 -14.93 -4.42 1.95
CA ARG A 253 -16.24 -4.06 2.39
C ARG A 253 -17.29 -5.02 1.84
N ILE A 254 -18.22 -5.34 2.71
CA ILE A 254 -19.33 -6.23 2.40
C ILE A 254 -20.63 -5.51 2.78
N ALA A 255 -21.59 -5.48 1.86
CA ALA A 255 -22.91 -4.93 2.17
C ALA A 255 -23.52 -5.64 3.39
N ALA A 256 -24.14 -4.87 4.30
CA ALA A 256 -24.70 -5.39 5.56
C ALA A 256 -25.64 -6.59 5.37
N GLY A 257 -26.37 -6.64 4.24
CA GLY A 257 -27.23 -7.78 3.88
C GLY A 257 -26.52 -9.03 3.35
N ALA A 258 -25.21 -8.99 3.12
CA ALA A 258 -24.46 -10.13 2.55
C ALA A 258 -24.27 -11.30 3.54
N CYS A 259 -24.52 -11.08 4.83
CA CYS A 259 -24.45 -12.11 5.86
C CYS A 259 -25.81 -12.41 6.49
N SER A 260 -26.92 -11.96 5.88
CA SER A 260 -28.28 -12.04 6.45
C SER A 260 -28.89 -13.45 6.47
N THR A 261 -28.31 -14.40 5.73
CA THR A 261 -28.78 -15.79 5.68
C THR A 261 -27.62 -16.77 5.80
N LEU A 262 -27.94 -18.00 6.25
CA LEU A 262 -26.93 -19.08 6.37
C LEU A 262 -26.25 -19.39 5.04
N ASP A 263 -26.98 -19.34 3.92
CA ASP A 263 -26.43 -19.57 2.59
C ASP A 263 -25.41 -18.50 2.21
N LYS A 264 -25.71 -17.23 2.47
CA LYS A 264 -24.77 -16.11 2.24
C LYS A 264 -23.53 -16.21 3.12
N LEU A 265 -23.67 -16.62 4.38
CA LEU A 265 -22.55 -16.89 5.27
C LEU A 265 -21.68 -18.03 4.75
N LYS A 266 -22.28 -19.12 4.25
CA LYS A 266 -21.53 -20.23 3.63
C LYS A 266 -20.75 -19.76 2.40
N LYS A 267 -21.30 -18.89 1.57
CA LYS A 267 -20.62 -18.32 0.41
C LYS A 267 -19.42 -17.45 0.84
N LEU A 268 -19.60 -16.59 1.84
CA LEU A 268 -18.48 -15.82 2.39
C LEU A 268 -17.39 -16.71 2.97
N ALA A 269 -17.76 -17.73 3.74
CA ALA A 269 -16.81 -18.71 4.28
C ALA A 269 -16.05 -19.46 3.17
N ALA A 270 -16.73 -19.78 2.05
CA ALA A 270 -16.10 -20.41 0.90
C ALA A 270 -15.07 -19.47 0.23
N LEU A 271 -15.39 -18.18 0.06
CA LEU A 271 -14.47 -17.18 -0.45
C LEU A 271 -13.21 -17.07 0.41
N VAL A 272 -13.36 -16.96 1.73
CA VAL A 272 -12.22 -16.91 2.66
C VAL A 272 -11.36 -18.17 2.56
N ARG A 273 -11.99 -19.37 2.54
CA ARG A 273 -11.25 -20.63 2.39
C ARG A 273 -10.46 -20.70 1.08
N VAL A 274 -11.04 -20.24 -0.03
CA VAL A 274 -10.34 -20.22 -1.33
C VAL A 274 -9.16 -19.23 -1.27
N PHE A 275 -9.34 -18.06 -0.70
CA PHE A 275 -8.27 -17.08 -0.52
C PHE A 275 -7.11 -17.66 0.30
N CYS A 276 -7.40 -18.30 1.44
CA CYS A 276 -6.37 -18.95 2.26
C CYS A 276 -5.68 -20.11 1.51
N LYS A 277 -6.44 -20.93 0.74
CA LYS A 277 -5.84 -22.00 -0.09
C LYS A 277 -4.91 -21.45 -1.17
N LYS A 278 -5.17 -20.23 -1.66
CA LYS A 278 -4.31 -19.50 -2.60
C LYS A 278 -3.18 -18.75 -1.91
N LYS A 279 -2.94 -19.00 -0.61
CA LYS A 279 -1.92 -18.37 0.24
C LYS A 279 -2.13 -16.87 0.51
N GLY A 280 -3.35 -16.35 0.37
CA GLY A 280 -3.66 -15.00 0.82
C GLY A 280 -3.47 -14.85 2.33
N SER A 281 -2.87 -13.74 2.78
CA SER A 281 -2.43 -13.55 4.17
C SER A 281 -3.57 -13.09 5.08
N LEU A 282 -4.08 -11.89 4.91
CA LEU A 282 -5.03 -11.26 5.83
C LEU A 282 -6.17 -10.58 5.09
N ILE A 283 -7.39 -10.87 5.50
CA ILE A 283 -8.60 -10.15 5.07
C ILE A 283 -9.25 -9.49 6.29
N GLN A 284 -9.64 -8.25 6.17
CA GLN A 284 -10.43 -7.52 7.16
C GLN A 284 -11.75 -7.09 6.53
N PHE A 285 -12.85 -7.36 7.22
CA PHE A 285 -14.20 -7.04 6.74
C PHE A 285 -14.80 -5.85 7.45
N ASN A 286 -15.39 -4.93 6.68
CA ASN A 286 -16.30 -3.90 7.14
C ASN A 286 -17.71 -4.18 6.63
N PHE A 287 -18.70 -4.18 7.52
CA PHE A 287 -20.10 -4.49 7.21
C PHE A 287 -21.01 -3.24 7.31
N VAL A 288 -20.44 -2.06 7.40
CA VAL A 288 -21.20 -0.81 7.56
C VAL A 288 -21.53 -0.21 6.20
N GLY A 289 -22.80 0.19 6.00
CA GLY A 289 -23.30 0.82 4.77
C GLY A 289 -22.81 2.27 4.62
N THR A 290 -22.60 2.73 3.36
CA THR A 290 -22.21 4.12 3.04
C THR A 290 -23.17 5.12 3.65
N GLU A 291 -24.50 4.87 3.51
CA GLU A 291 -25.55 5.73 4.05
C GLU A 291 -25.42 5.91 5.56
N THR A 292 -25.14 4.80 6.28
CA THR A 292 -24.92 4.83 7.74
C THR A 292 -23.71 5.67 8.10
N LEU A 293 -22.59 5.55 7.36
CA LEU A 293 -21.37 6.33 7.61
C LEU A 293 -21.58 7.82 7.32
N LEU A 294 -22.28 8.15 6.21
CA LEU A 294 -22.59 9.53 5.86
C LEU A 294 -23.56 10.17 6.87
N ASP A 295 -24.52 9.40 7.38
CA ASP A 295 -25.41 9.89 8.44
C ASP A 295 -24.69 10.06 9.77
N ALA A 296 -23.81 9.12 10.11
CA ALA A 296 -22.96 9.20 11.31
C ALA A 296 -21.99 10.39 11.29
N GLN A 297 -21.49 10.77 10.11
CA GLN A 297 -20.64 11.95 9.96
C GLN A 297 -21.43 13.25 10.19
N LYS A 298 -22.71 13.28 9.79
CA LYS A 298 -23.59 14.44 9.96
C LYS A 298 -24.22 14.53 11.37
N HIS A 299 -24.48 13.38 11.99
CA HIS A 299 -25.19 13.25 13.26
C HIS A 299 -24.42 12.39 14.26
N PRO A 300 -23.19 12.75 14.63
CA PRO A 300 -22.30 11.91 15.43
C PRO A 300 -22.89 11.51 16.79
N GLU A 301 -23.77 12.33 17.36
CA GLU A 301 -24.45 12.09 18.64
C GLU A 301 -25.32 10.82 18.62
N ARG A 302 -25.79 10.39 17.45
CA ARG A 302 -26.63 9.20 17.27
C ARG A 302 -25.85 7.91 17.08
N TYR A 303 -24.54 8.03 16.79
CA TYR A 303 -23.71 6.92 16.35
C TYR A 303 -22.44 6.74 17.21
N LYS A 304 -22.55 7.10 18.51
CA LYS A 304 -21.41 7.03 19.44
C LYS A 304 -20.79 5.62 19.54
N ASP A 305 -21.62 4.59 19.35
CA ASP A 305 -21.21 3.19 19.43
C ASP A 305 -20.92 2.56 18.05
N LEU A 306 -20.91 3.36 16.96
CA LEU A 306 -20.66 2.84 15.63
C LEU A 306 -19.17 2.47 15.47
N LEU A 307 -18.90 1.18 15.56
CA LEU A 307 -17.57 0.64 15.43
C LEU A 307 -17.23 0.34 13.97
N VAL A 308 -16.09 0.80 13.50
CA VAL A 308 -15.57 0.54 12.15
C VAL A 308 -14.18 -0.10 12.20
N ARG A 309 -13.89 -0.94 11.22
CA ARG A 309 -12.53 -1.44 11.02
C ARG A 309 -11.73 -0.39 10.25
N VAL A 310 -10.74 0.21 10.91
CA VAL A 310 -9.91 1.27 10.31
C VAL A 310 -8.81 0.64 9.43
N ALA A 311 -7.95 -0.16 10.06
CA ALA A 311 -6.90 -0.93 9.41
C ALA A 311 -6.64 -2.20 10.23
N THR A 312 -5.56 -2.28 11.01
CA THR A 312 -5.28 -3.38 11.95
C THR A 312 -6.10 -3.30 13.24
N TYR A 313 -6.82 -2.24 13.45
CA TYR A 313 -7.62 -1.98 14.65
C TYR A 313 -9.02 -1.49 14.27
N SER A 314 -9.93 -1.53 15.24
CA SER A 314 -11.27 -0.95 15.16
C SER A 314 -11.36 0.26 16.07
N SER A 315 -12.15 1.25 15.67
CA SER A 315 -12.40 2.45 16.44
C SER A 315 -13.84 2.92 16.26
N TYR A 316 -14.31 3.77 17.15
CA TYR A 316 -15.59 4.45 16.97
C TYR A 316 -15.47 5.45 15.83
N PHE A 317 -16.38 5.33 14.85
CA PHE A 317 -16.32 6.14 13.63
C PHE A 317 -16.34 7.64 13.90
N VAL A 318 -17.18 8.05 14.85
CA VAL A 318 -17.38 9.46 15.20
C VAL A 318 -16.19 10.10 15.92
N GLU A 319 -15.26 9.30 16.44
CA GLU A 319 -14.04 9.77 17.11
C GLU A 319 -12.86 9.93 16.13
N LEU A 320 -13.01 9.45 14.89
CA LEU A 320 -11.98 9.55 13.86
C LEU A 320 -11.93 10.98 13.29
N SER A 321 -10.74 11.39 12.82
CA SER A 321 -10.60 12.64 12.06
C SER A 321 -11.46 12.61 10.79
N THR A 322 -11.92 13.77 10.33
CA THR A 322 -12.74 13.88 9.12
C THR A 322 -12.06 13.24 7.90
N ALA A 323 -10.75 13.47 7.72
CA ALA A 323 -10.00 12.86 6.62
C ALA A 323 -10.02 11.32 6.67
N LEU A 324 -10.00 10.73 7.86
CA LEU A 324 -10.08 9.27 8.02
C LEU A 324 -11.50 8.76 7.83
N GLN A 325 -12.51 9.50 8.30
CA GLN A 325 -13.92 9.20 8.03
C GLN A 325 -14.18 9.21 6.51
N ASP A 326 -13.74 10.25 5.79
CA ASP A 326 -13.91 10.37 4.35
C ASP A 326 -13.19 9.23 3.61
N ASN A 327 -12.00 8.86 4.05
CA ASN A 327 -11.27 7.71 3.51
C ASN A 327 -12.05 6.41 3.73
N ILE A 328 -12.62 6.18 4.92
CA ILE A 328 -13.45 4.99 5.20
C ILE A 328 -14.73 5.02 4.36
N ILE A 329 -15.37 6.13 4.17
CA ILE A 329 -16.55 6.30 3.31
C ILE A 329 -16.18 5.98 1.85
N SER A 330 -15.07 6.48 1.34
CA SER A 330 -14.63 6.26 -0.05
C SER A 330 -14.37 4.78 -0.39
N ARG A 331 -13.98 3.96 0.59
CA ARG A 331 -13.81 2.50 0.42
C ARG A 331 -15.12 1.80 0.02
N THR A 332 -16.22 2.47 0.10
CA THR A 332 -17.57 1.94 0.11
C THR A 332 -18.32 2.14 -1.20
N ALA A 333 -17.78 2.93 -2.09
CA ALA A 333 -18.37 3.25 -3.39
C ALA A 333 -18.13 2.16 -4.44
#